data_14b1880fec982c520ee107e5b3a3b4e1
#
_entry.id   14b1880fec982c520ee107e5b3a3b4e1
#
_cell.length_a   1.000
_cell.length_b   1.000
_cell.length_c   1.000
_cell.angle_alpha   90.00
_cell.angle_beta   90.00
_cell.angle_gamma   90.00
#
_symmetry.space_group_name_H-M   'P 1'
#
loop_
_entity.id
_entity.type
_entity.pdbx_description
1 polymer ?
#
loop_
_entity_poly.entity_id
_entity_poly.type
_entity_poly.pdbx_seq_one_letter_code
_entity_poly.pdbx_strand_id
1 'polypeptide(L)'
;IVGVNRDIIGFGLGAKPIANLYGFCFGEPNDKRPLFLDKDRRQKMLLPERIMEGAIKGIKVGGNCSGIPTLSGFIKFDDRYRGKPLVFAGTVGLIPRKIKGRLSHEKKARVGDYIVIVGGRVGADGIHGATFSSVVMDSNSPATAVQIGDPITQKKLSDAIVKEARDLNLYNSLTDNGAGGLSCSVAEMAKECGGAKVYLEKVPL
;
A
#
# COMPACT_ATOMS: atom_id res chain seq x y z
N ILE A 1 5.95 -1.00 1.71
CA ILE A 1 6.41 -1.25 0.34
C ILE A 1 5.35 -1.95 -0.51
N VAL A 2 4.60 -2.89 0.03
CA VAL A 2 3.52 -3.58 -0.67
C VAL A 2 2.41 -2.59 -1.08
N GLY A 3 2.11 -1.60 -0.25
CA GLY A 3 1.13 -0.54 -0.54
C GLY A 3 1.52 0.31 -1.74
N VAL A 4 2.75 0.80 -1.81
CA VAL A 4 3.19 1.63 -2.96
C VAL A 4 3.30 0.82 -4.26
N ASN A 5 3.63 -0.46 -4.17
CA ASN A 5 3.58 -1.35 -5.34
C ASN A 5 2.15 -1.53 -5.84
N ARG A 6 1.16 -1.58 -4.93
CA ARG A 6 -0.26 -1.67 -5.27
C ARG A 6 -0.73 -0.42 -6.02
N ASP A 7 -0.31 0.76 -5.60
CA ASP A 7 -0.63 2.03 -6.28
C ASP A 7 -0.13 2.03 -7.74
N ILE A 8 1.08 1.51 -7.97
CA ILE A 8 1.60 1.35 -9.33
C ILE A 8 0.78 0.36 -10.15
N ILE A 9 0.42 -0.80 -9.57
CA ILE A 9 -0.43 -1.78 -10.27
C ILE A 9 -1.79 -1.18 -10.61
N GLY A 10 -2.36 -0.36 -9.73
CA GLY A 10 -3.63 0.34 -9.93
C GLY A 10 -3.56 1.55 -10.87
N PHE A 11 -2.39 1.93 -11.36
CA PHE A 11 -2.24 3.09 -12.25
C PHE A 11 -2.66 2.79 -13.69
N GLY A 12 -3.55 3.61 -14.23
CA GLY A 12 -4.04 3.49 -15.61
C GLY A 12 -4.70 2.12 -15.85
N LEU A 13 -4.24 1.43 -16.88
CA LEU A 13 -4.61 0.04 -17.19
C LEU A 13 -3.58 -0.96 -16.63
N GLY A 14 -2.95 -0.66 -15.53
CA GLY A 14 -1.99 -1.54 -14.85
C GLY A 14 -0.54 -1.30 -15.27
N ALA A 15 0.20 -0.56 -14.45
CA ALA A 15 1.64 -0.42 -14.59
C ALA A 15 2.37 -1.57 -13.88
N LYS A 16 3.49 -2.00 -14.45
CA LYS A 16 4.34 -3.05 -13.87
C LYS A 16 5.37 -2.41 -12.94
N PRO A 17 5.36 -2.69 -11.64
CA PRO A 17 6.44 -2.27 -10.75
C PRO A 17 7.77 -2.90 -11.18
N ILE A 18 8.84 -2.12 -11.25
CA ILE A 18 10.17 -2.58 -11.69
C ILE A 18 11.28 -2.33 -10.68
N ALA A 19 11.10 -1.35 -9.77
CA ALA A 19 12.10 -1.01 -8.79
C ALA A 19 11.46 -0.36 -7.57
N ASN A 20 11.99 -0.68 -6.39
CA ASN A 20 11.65 -0.04 -5.13
C ASN A 20 12.77 0.86 -4.63
N LEU A 21 12.39 1.86 -3.85
CA LEU A 21 13.27 2.80 -3.17
C LEU A 21 12.82 2.95 -1.71
N TYR A 22 13.73 3.35 -0.83
CA TYR A 22 13.38 3.66 0.55
C TYR A 22 14.10 4.91 1.08
N GLY A 23 13.51 5.54 2.09
CA GLY A 23 14.13 6.61 2.86
C GLY A 23 13.69 6.49 4.31
N PHE A 24 14.64 6.36 5.22
CA PHE A 24 14.35 6.19 6.63
C PHE A 24 14.96 7.31 7.46
N CYS A 25 14.19 7.78 8.46
CA CYS A 25 14.73 8.58 9.55
C CYS A 25 14.39 7.90 10.86
N PHE A 26 15.41 7.57 11.64
CA PHE A 26 15.32 6.91 12.94
C PHE A 26 16.04 7.70 14.01
N GLY A 27 15.74 7.45 15.29
CA GLY A 27 16.66 7.78 16.37
C GLY A 27 17.96 6.96 16.27
N GLU A 28 19.01 7.44 16.96
CA GLU A 28 20.29 6.75 16.98
C GLU A 28 20.14 5.31 17.48
N PRO A 29 20.68 4.29 16.78
CA PRO A 29 20.51 2.89 17.16
C PRO A 29 21.07 2.55 18.55
N ASN A 30 22.13 3.26 18.96
CA ASN A 30 22.76 3.07 20.26
C ASN A 30 22.01 3.74 21.41
N ASP A 31 20.96 4.49 21.13
CA ASP A 31 20.18 5.16 22.17
C ASP A 31 19.31 4.14 22.90
N LYS A 32 19.65 3.88 24.15
CA LYS A 32 18.94 2.95 25.05
C LYS A 32 18.02 3.67 26.05
N ARG A 33 17.89 4.99 25.96
CA ARG A 33 16.98 5.75 26.83
C ARG A 33 15.55 5.29 26.60
N PRO A 34 14.79 4.90 27.64
CA PRO A 34 13.44 4.40 27.47
C PRO A 34 12.49 5.51 26.97
N LEU A 35 11.54 5.12 26.15
CA LEU A 35 10.39 5.93 25.72
C LEU A 35 9.10 5.28 26.21
N PHE A 36 8.05 6.05 26.31
CA PHE A 36 6.75 5.59 26.79
C PHE A 36 5.64 6.03 25.82
N LEU A 37 4.64 5.15 25.64
CA LEU A 37 3.47 5.39 24.79
C LEU A 37 2.44 6.30 25.43
N ASP A 38 2.33 6.29 26.75
CA ASP A 38 1.30 7.00 27.47
C ASP A 38 1.86 8.04 28.47
N LYS A 39 1.00 8.94 28.90
CA LYS A 39 1.34 10.00 29.84
C LYS A 39 1.75 9.48 31.21
N ASP A 40 1.21 8.34 31.61
CA ASP A 40 1.48 7.70 32.90
C ASP A 40 2.73 6.80 32.84
N ARG A 41 3.40 6.75 31.70
CA ARG A 41 4.65 6.00 31.49
C ARG A 41 4.54 4.51 31.80
N ARG A 42 3.36 3.91 31.59
CA ARG A 42 3.10 2.50 31.88
C ARG A 42 3.58 1.57 30.77
N GLN A 43 3.51 2.01 29.51
CA GLN A 43 3.95 1.22 28.36
C GLN A 43 5.20 1.81 27.73
N LYS A 44 6.26 1.01 27.63
CA LYS A 44 7.49 1.39 26.94
C LYS A 44 7.28 1.25 25.43
N MET A 45 7.79 2.22 24.69
CA MET A 45 7.94 2.13 23.24
C MET A 45 9.14 1.29 22.86
N LEU A 46 9.16 0.79 21.64
CA LEU A 46 10.32 0.12 21.08
C LEU A 46 11.52 1.07 21.01
N LEU A 47 12.72 0.54 21.26
CA LEU A 47 13.96 1.29 21.09
C LEU A 47 14.24 1.54 19.59
N PRO A 48 14.98 2.63 19.26
CA PRO A 48 15.28 2.99 17.88
C PRO A 48 15.92 1.85 17.06
N GLU A 49 16.84 1.08 17.63
CA GLU A 49 17.44 -0.09 16.99
C GLU A 49 16.36 -1.09 16.54
N ARG A 50 15.43 -1.44 17.42
CA ARG A 50 14.38 -2.40 17.12
C ARG A 50 13.40 -1.90 16.06
N ILE A 51 13.10 -0.59 16.07
CA ILE A 51 12.28 0.06 15.05
C ILE A 51 12.99 -0.02 13.70
N MET A 52 14.27 0.31 13.65
CA MET A 52 15.08 0.26 12.44
C MET A 52 15.15 -1.15 11.84
N GLU A 53 15.46 -2.17 12.66
CA GLU A 53 15.48 -3.57 12.23
C GLU A 53 14.13 -4.02 11.65
N GLY A 54 13.03 -3.62 12.31
CA GLY A 54 11.68 -3.94 11.86
C GLY A 54 11.34 -3.29 10.52
N ALA A 55 11.70 -2.03 10.32
CA ALA A 55 11.48 -1.32 9.06
C ALA A 55 12.31 -1.92 7.91
N ILE A 56 13.59 -2.21 8.14
CA ILE A 56 14.49 -2.87 7.16
C ILE A 56 13.92 -4.25 6.77
N LYS A 57 13.52 -5.03 7.77
CA LYS A 57 12.90 -6.34 7.54
C LYS A 57 11.61 -6.22 6.71
N GLY A 58 10.77 -5.22 6.99
CA GLY A 58 9.54 -4.96 6.24
C GLY A 58 9.79 -4.68 4.76
N ILE A 59 10.75 -3.80 4.46
CA ILE A 59 11.15 -3.51 3.06
C ILE A 59 11.73 -4.76 2.38
N LYS A 60 12.61 -5.49 3.06
CA LYS A 60 13.21 -6.72 2.53
C LYS A 60 12.15 -7.76 2.17
N VAL A 61 11.25 -8.06 3.09
CA VAL A 61 10.22 -9.08 2.87
C VAL A 61 9.23 -8.61 1.79
N GLY A 62 8.73 -7.39 1.88
CA GLY A 62 7.78 -6.85 0.92
C GLY A 62 8.34 -6.76 -0.50
N GLY A 63 9.58 -6.29 -0.66
CA GLY A 63 10.24 -6.18 -1.96
C GLY A 63 10.63 -7.54 -2.55
N ASN A 64 11.37 -8.34 -1.80
CA ASN A 64 11.89 -9.62 -2.31
C ASN A 64 10.78 -10.62 -2.64
N CYS A 65 9.79 -10.78 -1.78
CA CYS A 65 8.68 -11.71 -2.04
C CYS A 65 7.74 -11.24 -3.16
N SER A 66 7.73 -9.93 -3.47
CA SER A 66 7.04 -9.39 -4.64
C SER A 66 7.86 -9.53 -5.95
N GLY A 67 9.12 -9.94 -5.85
CA GLY A 67 10.03 -10.05 -6.99
C GLY A 67 10.42 -8.69 -7.58
N ILE A 68 10.37 -7.60 -6.79
CA ILE A 68 10.70 -6.24 -7.22
C ILE A 68 11.98 -5.84 -6.47
N PRO A 69 13.09 -5.54 -7.17
CA PRO A 69 14.34 -5.18 -6.53
C PRO A 69 14.24 -3.82 -5.84
N THR A 70 14.88 -3.70 -4.67
CA THR A 70 15.10 -2.42 -4.00
C THR A 70 16.47 -1.89 -4.42
N LEU A 71 16.47 -0.87 -5.28
CA LEU A 71 17.70 -0.42 -5.96
C LEU A 71 18.48 0.60 -5.16
N SER A 72 17.83 1.44 -4.37
CA SER A 72 18.47 2.54 -3.67
C SER A 72 17.67 2.97 -2.46
N GLY A 73 18.32 3.67 -1.54
CA GLY A 73 17.71 4.27 -0.39
C GLY A 73 18.73 4.98 0.50
N PHE A 74 18.26 5.57 1.57
CA PHE A 74 19.08 6.19 2.57
C PHE A 74 18.52 5.97 3.98
N ILE A 75 19.38 6.07 4.96
CA ILE A 75 19.01 6.09 6.38
C ILE A 75 19.65 7.34 7.00
N LYS A 76 18.85 8.10 7.73
CA LYS A 76 19.28 9.26 8.49
C LYS A 76 18.91 9.09 9.96
N PHE A 77 19.80 9.47 10.85
CA PHE A 77 19.57 9.43 12.29
C PHE A 77 19.38 10.84 12.84
N ASP A 78 18.39 11.02 13.71
CA ASP A 78 18.10 12.27 14.38
C ASP A 78 17.20 11.99 15.61
N ASP A 79 17.46 12.62 16.72
CA ASP A 79 16.75 12.43 18.00
C ASP A 79 15.24 12.66 17.90
N ARG A 80 14.79 13.49 16.98
CA ARG A 80 13.35 13.74 16.72
C ARG A 80 12.59 12.50 16.29
N TYR A 81 13.26 11.49 15.74
CA TYR A 81 12.66 10.25 15.24
C TYR A 81 12.79 9.06 16.20
N ARG A 82 13.16 9.30 17.46
CA ARG A 82 13.31 8.24 18.47
C ARG A 82 12.01 7.46 18.70
N GLY A 83 10.89 8.14 18.83
CA GLY A 83 9.59 7.54 19.16
C GLY A 83 8.73 7.25 17.94
N LYS A 84 8.79 8.12 16.94
CA LYS A 84 8.02 7.97 15.70
C LYS A 84 8.95 8.16 14.51
N PRO A 85 9.39 7.07 13.87
CA PRO A 85 10.27 7.16 12.72
C PRO A 85 9.54 7.72 11.50
N LEU A 86 10.31 8.25 10.55
CA LEU A 86 9.82 8.45 9.19
C LEU A 86 10.24 7.25 8.34
N VAL A 87 9.28 6.62 7.70
CA VAL A 87 9.50 5.53 6.75
C VAL A 87 8.89 5.93 5.42
N PHE A 88 9.74 6.27 4.49
CA PHE A 88 9.36 6.48 3.10
C PHE A 88 9.63 5.22 2.30
N ALA A 89 8.66 4.78 1.52
CA ALA A 89 8.81 3.74 0.52
C ALA A 89 8.32 4.29 -0.82
N GLY A 90 9.12 4.09 -1.86
CA GLY A 90 8.81 4.51 -3.22
C GLY A 90 8.91 3.33 -4.18
N THR A 91 8.27 3.45 -5.32
CA THR A 91 8.35 2.47 -6.40
C THR A 91 8.34 3.15 -7.76
N VAL A 92 8.95 2.51 -8.73
CA VAL A 92 8.95 2.91 -10.13
C VAL A 92 8.23 1.82 -10.92
N GLY A 93 7.33 2.24 -11.80
CA GLY A 93 6.61 1.33 -12.68
C GLY A 93 6.73 1.69 -14.14
N LEU A 94 6.53 0.72 -15.00
CA LEU A 94 6.45 0.90 -16.45
C LEU A 94 5.06 0.52 -16.94
N ILE A 95 4.52 1.33 -17.85
CA ILE A 95 3.28 1.03 -18.55
C ILE A 95 3.50 1.26 -20.06
N PRO A 96 3.03 0.36 -20.93
CA PRO A 96 3.07 0.58 -22.37
C PRO A 96 2.29 1.84 -22.74
N ARG A 97 2.77 2.63 -23.68
CA ARG A 97 2.05 3.83 -24.12
C ARG A 97 0.63 3.53 -24.60
N LYS A 98 0.45 2.42 -25.31
CA LYS A 98 -0.83 1.95 -25.83
C LYS A 98 -1.00 0.45 -25.64
N ILE A 99 -2.22 0.03 -25.43
CA ILE A 99 -2.65 -1.37 -25.38
C ILE A 99 -3.82 -1.52 -26.32
N LYS A 100 -3.68 -2.33 -27.38
CA LYS A 100 -4.69 -2.52 -28.43
C LYS A 100 -5.30 -1.19 -28.93
N GLY A 101 -4.44 -0.18 -29.15
CA GLY A 101 -4.86 1.13 -29.66
C GLY A 101 -5.31 2.16 -28.61
N ARG A 102 -5.62 1.73 -27.37
CA ARG A 102 -5.98 2.63 -26.25
C ARG A 102 -4.75 3.19 -25.57
N LEU A 103 -4.80 4.46 -25.15
CA LEU A 103 -3.78 5.02 -24.27
C LEU A 103 -3.87 4.34 -22.91
N SER A 104 -2.78 3.78 -22.46
CA SER A 104 -2.80 2.89 -21.27
C SER A 104 -2.85 3.63 -19.92
N HIS A 105 -2.53 4.92 -19.90
CA HIS A 105 -2.71 5.77 -18.71
C HIS A 105 -4.15 6.28 -18.56
N GLU A 106 -4.97 6.15 -19.62
CA GLU A 106 -6.38 6.51 -19.58
C GLU A 106 -7.20 5.27 -19.23
N LYS A 107 -7.99 5.39 -18.17
CA LYS A 107 -8.94 4.38 -17.72
C LYS A 107 -10.34 5.00 -17.69
N LYS A 108 -11.33 4.23 -18.05
CA LYS A 108 -12.72 4.69 -18.01
C LYS A 108 -13.68 3.52 -17.89
N ALA A 109 -14.27 3.35 -16.73
CA ALA A 109 -15.39 2.45 -16.52
C ALA A 109 -16.58 2.83 -17.39
N ARG A 110 -17.38 1.86 -17.80
CA ARG A 110 -18.54 2.04 -18.66
C ARG A 110 -19.80 1.54 -17.97
N VAL A 111 -20.93 2.14 -18.35
CA VAL A 111 -22.22 1.62 -17.90
C VAL A 111 -22.39 0.18 -18.36
N GLY A 112 -22.73 -0.70 -17.43
CA GLY A 112 -22.85 -2.13 -17.69
C GLY A 112 -21.60 -2.96 -17.34
N ASP A 113 -20.46 -2.32 -17.01
CA ASP A 113 -19.28 -3.05 -16.52
C ASP A 113 -19.56 -3.67 -15.15
N TYR A 114 -19.00 -4.85 -14.93
CA TYR A 114 -19.02 -5.49 -13.61
C TYR A 114 -17.88 -4.98 -12.74
N ILE A 115 -18.14 -4.84 -11.43
CA ILE A 115 -17.12 -4.59 -10.43
C ILE A 115 -16.53 -5.92 -10.02
N VAL A 116 -15.22 -6.09 -10.24
CA VAL A 116 -14.49 -7.31 -9.91
C VAL A 116 -13.42 -6.98 -8.87
N ILE A 117 -13.41 -7.70 -7.75
CA ILE A 117 -12.39 -7.60 -6.71
C ILE A 117 -11.38 -8.71 -6.94
N VAL A 118 -10.11 -8.35 -7.01
CA VAL A 118 -9.00 -9.29 -7.18
C VAL A 118 -7.95 -9.08 -6.09
N GLY A 119 -7.40 -10.17 -5.54
CA GLY A 119 -6.39 -10.10 -4.49
C GLY A 119 -6.69 -11.02 -3.31
N GLY A 120 -6.33 -10.57 -2.11
CA GLY A 120 -6.59 -11.28 -0.87
C GLY A 120 -8.02 -11.10 -0.35
N ARG A 121 -8.28 -11.67 0.83
CA ARG A 121 -9.60 -11.55 1.50
C ARG A 121 -9.88 -10.09 1.87
N VAL A 122 -11.12 -9.71 1.81
CA VAL A 122 -11.58 -8.41 2.30
C VAL A 122 -11.66 -8.44 3.83
N GLY A 123 -11.19 -7.38 4.47
CA GLY A 123 -11.20 -7.23 5.93
C GLY A 123 -11.23 -5.77 6.33
N ALA A 124 -11.24 -5.53 7.64
CA ALA A 124 -11.28 -4.18 8.21
C ALA A 124 -9.91 -3.55 8.46
N ASP A 125 -8.81 -4.28 8.18
CA ASP A 125 -7.45 -3.80 8.41
C ASP A 125 -7.12 -2.59 7.54
N GLY A 126 -6.54 -1.57 8.18
CA GLY A 126 -6.14 -0.34 7.50
C GLY A 126 -7.25 0.69 7.29
N ILE A 127 -8.49 0.41 7.72
CA ILE A 127 -9.56 1.42 7.75
C ILE A 127 -9.11 2.57 8.67
N HIS A 128 -9.22 3.81 8.17
CA HIS A 128 -8.69 5.01 8.83
C HIS A 128 -7.16 5.06 9.02
N GLY A 129 -6.39 4.16 8.39
CA GLY A 129 -4.93 4.11 8.53
C GLY A 129 -4.24 5.43 8.21
N ALA A 130 -4.70 6.15 7.20
CA ALA A 130 -4.18 7.48 6.86
C ALA A 130 -4.39 8.51 7.99
N THR A 131 -5.53 8.46 8.69
CA THR A 131 -5.80 9.30 9.86
C THR A 131 -4.88 8.95 11.01
N PHE A 132 -4.78 7.67 11.37
CA PHE A 132 -3.92 7.21 12.46
C PHE A 132 -2.43 7.49 12.24
N SER A 133 -1.97 7.51 10.99
CA SER A 133 -0.59 7.88 10.68
C SER A 133 -0.23 9.33 11.06
N SER A 134 -1.23 10.21 11.12
CA SER A 134 -1.07 11.65 11.35
C SER A 134 -1.37 12.10 12.79
N VAL A 135 -1.95 11.23 13.62
CA VAL A 135 -2.27 11.56 15.02
C VAL A 135 -1.13 11.19 15.96
N VAL A 136 -1.17 11.76 17.17
CA VAL A 136 -0.29 11.35 18.26
C VAL A 136 -0.64 9.93 18.67
N MET A 137 0.34 9.04 18.72
CA MET A 137 0.14 7.68 19.18
C MET A 137 -0.01 7.63 20.70
N ASP A 138 -0.97 6.86 21.16
CA ASP A 138 -1.21 6.57 22.57
C ASP A 138 -1.48 5.05 22.78
N SER A 139 -1.77 4.66 24.01
CA SER A 139 -2.08 3.27 24.34
C SER A 139 -3.36 2.73 23.70
N ASN A 140 -4.23 3.61 23.19
CA ASN A 140 -5.51 3.25 22.56
C ASN A 140 -5.40 3.14 21.03
N SER A 141 -4.23 3.42 20.46
CA SER A 141 -4.02 3.30 19.02
C SER A 141 -4.21 1.84 18.57
N PRO A 142 -5.18 1.54 17.67
CA PRO A 142 -5.49 0.16 17.31
C PRO A 142 -4.35 -0.47 16.48
N ALA A 143 -4.01 -1.72 16.81
CA ALA A 143 -3.01 -2.47 16.05
C ALA A 143 -3.43 -2.72 14.59
N THR A 144 -4.74 -2.75 14.33
CA THR A 144 -5.33 -2.94 12.99
C THR A 144 -5.39 -1.66 12.16
N ALA A 145 -4.90 -0.53 12.67
CA ALA A 145 -4.83 0.73 11.91
C ALA A 145 -3.95 0.62 10.65
N VAL A 146 -3.06 -0.37 10.60
CA VAL A 146 -2.16 -0.60 9.49
C VAL A 146 -2.60 -1.82 8.70
N GLN A 147 -2.76 -1.66 7.39
CA GLN A 147 -3.00 -2.77 6.48
C GLN A 147 -1.74 -3.63 6.34
N ILE A 148 -1.86 -4.93 6.58
CA ILE A 148 -0.77 -5.88 6.39
C ILE A 148 -0.88 -6.47 4.98
N GLY A 149 0.08 -6.12 4.11
CA GLY A 149 0.13 -6.64 2.74
C GLY A 149 0.78 -8.03 2.67
N ASP A 150 0.20 -8.91 1.85
CA ASP A 150 0.81 -10.18 1.47
C ASP A 150 1.53 -10.02 0.12
N PRO A 151 2.88 -10.01 0.11
CA PRO A 151 3.65 -9.79 -1.12
C PRO A 151 3.50 -10.92 -2.14
N ILE A 152 3.24 -12.15 -1.71
CA ILE A 152 3.05 -13.29 -2.62
C ILE A 152 1.71 -13.17 -3.35
N THR A 153 0.64 -12.87 -2.63
CA THR A 153 -0.67 -12.58 -3.24
C THR A 153 -0.58 -11.39 -4.19
N GLN A 154 0.14 -10.33 -3.80
CA GLN A 154 0.35 -9.17 -4.68
C GLN A 154 1.14 -9.55 -5.94
N LYS A 155 2.15 -10.42 -5.83
CA LYS A 155 2.92 -10.89 -6.99
C LYS A 155 2.02 -11.64 -7.97
N LYS A 156 1.20 -12.57 -7.50
CA LYS A 156 0.23 -13.31 -8.34
C LYS A 156 -0.76 -12.36 -9.00
N LEU A 157 -1.32 -11.43 -8.23
CA LEU A 157 -2.21 -10.38 -8.74
C LEU A 157 -1.55 -9.55 -9.82
N SER A 158 -0.35 -9.04 -9.55
CA SER A 158 0.40 -8.21 -10.50
C SER A 158 0.65 -8.94 -11.81
N ASP A 159 1.06 -10.21 -11.76
CA ASP A 159 1.31 -11.00 -12.97
C ASP A 159 0.01 -11.21 -13.75
N ALA A 160 -1.08 -11.56 -13.09
CA ALA A 160 -2.38 -11.74 -13.75
C ALA A 160 -2.88 -10.44 -14.40
N ILE A 161 -2.74 -9.30 -13.71
CA ILE A 161 -3.18 -7.99 -14.25
C ILE A 161 -2.29 -7.53 -15.39
N VAL A 162 -0.97 -7.40 -15.16
CA VAL A 162 -0.07 -6.69 -16.09
C VAL A 162 0.50 -7.56 -17.21
N LYS A 163 0.40 -8.89 -17.13
CA LYS A 163 0.88 -9.80 -18.16
C LYS A 163 -0.25 -10.45 -18.97
N GLU A 164 -1.44 -10.58 -18.38
CA GLU A 164 -2.54 -11.30 -18.98
C GLU A 164 -3.76 -10.41 -19.19
N ALA A 165 -4.48 -10.06 -18.13
CA ALA A 165 -5.76 -9.36 -18.23
C ALA A 165 -5.68 -8.03 -18.97
N ARG A 166 -4.63 -7.23 -18.71
CA ARG A 166 -4.37 -5.97 -19.40
C ARG A 166 -4.15 -6.18 -20.91
N ASP A 167 -3.24 -7.08 -21.26
CA ASP A 167 -2.83 -7.30 -22.65
C ASP A 167 -3.95 -7.99 -23.46
N LEU A 168 -4.81 -8.75 -22.80
CA LEU A 168 -6.05 -9.29 -23.37
C LEU A 168 -7.18 -8.26 -23.44
N ASN A 169 -7.03 -7.09 -22.78
CA ASN A 169 -8.03 -6.00 -22.70
C ASN A 169 -9.33 -6.47 -22.04
N LEU A 170 -9.22 -7.17 -20.91
CA LEU A 170 -10.36 -7.77 -20.21
C LEU A 170 -11.13 -6.78 -19.32
N TYR A 171 -10.60 -5.56 -19.09
CA TYR A 171 -11.25 -4.55 -18.26
C TYR A 171 -11.09 -3.15 -18.85
N ASN A 172 -11.97 -2.24 -18.44
CA ASN A 172 -12.01 -0.86 -18.90
C ASN A 172 -11.35 0.11 -17.91
N SER A 173 -11.38 -0.21 -16.63
CA SER A 173 -10.81 0.59 -15.55
C SER A 173 -10.23 -0.30 -14.47
N LEU A 174 -9.27 0.21 -13.73
CA LEU A 174 -8.60 -0.45 -12.62
C LEU A 174 -8.26 0.58 -11.56
N THR A 175 -8.45 0.25 -10.29
CA THR A 175 -7.94 1.02 -9.16
C THR A 175 -7.57 0.11 -8.01
N ASP A 176 -6.75 0.59 -7.09
CA ASP A 176 -6.39 -0.17 -5.89
C ASP A 176 -7.35 0.10 -4.74
N ASN A 177 -7.32 -0.75 -3.72
CA ASN A 177 -8.05 -0.56 -2.47
C ASN A 177 -7.10 0.04 -1.41
N GLY A 178 -7.08 1.36 -1.31
CA GLY A 178 -6.30 2.10 -0.30
C GLY A 178 -7.01 2.20 1.05
N ALA A 179 -6.70 3.25 1.82
CA ALA A 179 -7.16 3.46 3.20
C ALA A 179 -8.68 3.54 3.37
N GLY A 180 -9.42 3.94 2.35
CA GLY A 180 -10.89 3.92 2.34
C GLY A 180 -11.50 2.60 1.90
N GLY A 181 -10.68 1.60 1.57
CA GLY A 181 -11.13 0.28 1.15
C GLY A 181 -12.03 0.31 -0.08
N LEU A 182 -12.97 -0.62 -0.13
CA LEU A 182 -13.92 -0.76 -1.26
C LEU A 182 -14.79 0.48 -1.46
N SER A 183 -15.13 1.23 -0.42
CA SER A 183 -15.93 2.44 -0.56
C SER A 183 -15.24 3.50 -1.40
N CYS A 184 -13.92 3.71 -1.20
CA CYS A 184 -13.14 4.64 -2.02
C CYS A 184 -12.96 4.13 -3.44
N SER A 185 -12.49 2.90 -3.62
CA SER A 185 -12.15 2.36 -4.94
C SER A 185 -13.39 2.29 -5.87
N VAL A 186 -14.52 1.83 -5.34
CA VAL A 186 -15.78 1.79 -6.09
C VAL A 186 -16.26 3.20 -6.42
N ALA A 187 -16.18 4.14 -5.45
CA ALA A 187 -16.60 5.52 -5.69
C ALA A 187 -15.73 6.24 -6.74
N GLU A 188 -14.42 5.97 -6.74
CA GLU A 188 -13.50 6.51 -7.75
C GLU A 188 -13.86 6.03 -9.16
N MET A 189 -14.02 4.72 -9.34
CA MET A 189 -14.42 4.16 -10.64
C MET A 189 -15.84 4.57 -11.05
N ALA A 190 -16.77 4.67 -10.11
CA ALA A 190 -18.13 5.09 -10.36
C ALA A 190 -18.21 6.50 -10.95
N LYS A 191 -17.32 7.43 -10.56
CA LYS A 191 -17.24 8.77 -11.15
C LYS A 191 -16.96 8.74 -12.65
N GLU A 192 -16.29 7.70 -13.15
CA GLU A 192 -15.94 7.60 -14.56
C GLU A 192 -17.15 7.33 -15.47
N CYS A 193 -18.22 6.75 -14.91
CA CYS A 193 -19.43 6.37 -15.68
C CYS A 193 -20.75 6.90 -15.08
N GLY A 194 -20.67 7.73 -14.02
CA GLY A 194 -21.85 8.38 -13.44
C GLY A 194 -22.50 7.63 -12.27
N GLY A 195 -21.98 6.50 -11.84
CA GLY A 195 -22.47 5.78 -10.66
C GLY A 195 -22.14 4.29 -10.65
N ALA A 196 -22.46 3.64 -9.52
CA ALA A 196 -22.33 2.19 -9.37
C ALA A 196 -23.43 1.66 -8.44
N LYS A 197 -23.83 0.41 -8.62
CA LYS A 197 -24.71 -0.33 -7.71
C LYS A 197 -23.94 -1.48 -7.08
N VAL A 198 -23.87 -1.48 -5.75
CA VAL A 198 -23.14 -2.51 -4.98
C VAL A 198 -24.14 -3.28 -4.13
N TYR A 199 -24.07 -4.60 -4.18
CA TYR A 199 -24.81 -5.52 -3.32
C TYR A 199 -23.91 -5.96 -2.19
N LEU A 200 -24.02 -5.29 -1.03
CA LEU A 200 -23.10 -5.48 0.11
C LEU A 200 -23.11 -6.91 0.63
N GLU A 201 -24.27 -7.58 0.58
CA GLU A 201 -24.42 -8.97 1.00
C GLU A 201 -23.68 -9.98 0.11
N LYS A 202 -23.20 -9.55 -1.05
CA LYS A 202 -22.41 -10.36 -1.99
C LYS A 202 -20.92 -10.11 -1.93
N VAL A 203 -20.48 -9.17 -1.11
CA VAL A 203 -19.05 -8.90 -0.92
C VAL A 203 -18.43 -10.05 -0.11
N PRO A 204 -17.40 -10.75 -0.63
CA PRO A 204 -16.75 -11.84 0.11
C PRO A 204 -15.91 -11.29 1.25
N LEU A 205 -16.18 -11.75 2.48
CA LEU A 205 -15.47 -11.39 3.71
C LEU A 205 -14.59 -12.55 4.19
#